data_377a5d2e0eee85593ff4a0ef9741930b
#
_entry.id   377a5d2e0eee85593ff4a0ef9741930b
#
_cell.length_a   1.000
_cell.length_b   1.000
_cell.length_c   1.000
_cell.angle_alpha   90.00
_cell.angle_beta   90.00
_cell.angle_gamma   90.00
#
_symmetry.space_group_name_H-M   'P 1'
#
loop_
_entity.id
_entity.type
_entity.pdbx_description
1 polymer ?
#
loop_
_entity_poly.entity_id
_entity_poly.type
_entity_poly.pdbx_seq_one_letter_code
_entity_poly.pdbx_strand_id
1 'polypeptide(L)'
;IHTEVGHACRGARVNKRLVPLDTVLQSGDTVEILTSNAQDAGPSQDWLRFAKTHRAGSKIRQWFTRERREDAIDAGREALAESLRKEGLPTFKLLKSETLQEVCETLNYSDSEALYAAIGEQNVNPKSVAGRFLEILKKSGSSQGIPAPLPSHRDKKVGKTKRKRDNEVGVVVEGVD
;
A
#
# COMPACT_ATOMS: atom_id res chain seq x y z
N ILE A 1 -10.68 -6.75 -30.82
CA ILE A 1 -9.43 -6.28 -30.18
C ILE A 1 -9.11 -7.23 -29.03
N HIS A 2 -7.83 -7.60 -28.89
CA HIS A 2 -7.36 -8.43 -27.78
C HIS A 2 -7.51 -7.71 -26.44
N THR A 3 -7.81 -8.44 -25.36
CA THR A 3 -8.09 -7.86 -24.04
C THR A 3 -6.93 -6.99 -23.52
N GLU A 4 -5.68 -7.45 -23.69
CA GLU A 4 -4.49 -6.73 -23.25
C GLU A 4 -4.31 -5.39 -23.99
N VAL A 5 -4.52 -5.40 -25.32
CA VAL A 5 -4.52 -4.16 -26.12
C VAL A 5 -5.63 -3.23 -25.64
N GLY A 6 -6.81 -3.78 -25.29
CA GLY A 6 -7.92 -3.00 -24.74
C GLY A 6 -7.58 -2.38 -23.39
N HIS A 7 -6.91 -3.10 -22.50
CA HIS A 7 -6.48 -2.57 -21.20
C HIS A 7 -5.41 -1.48 -21.35
N ALA A 8 -4.45 -1.67 -22.28
CA ALA A 8 -3.40 -0.69 -22.54
C ALA A 8 -3.85 0.51 -23.42
N CYS A 9 -5.11 0.53 -23.88
CA CYS A 9 -5.61 1.56 -24.79
C CYS A 9 -5.64 2.93 -24.11
N ARG A 10 -5.08 3.94 -24.78
CA ARG A 10 -5.13 5.37 -24.38
C ARG A 10 -5.89 6.24 -25.35
N GLY A 11 -6.13 5.75 -26.55
CA GLY A 11 -6.82 6.50 -27.59
C GLY A 11 -6.94 5.73 -28.88
N ALA A 12 -7.58 6.31 -29.88
CA ALA A 12 -7.70 5.74 -31.21
C ALA A 12 -7.58 6.80 -32.29
N ARG A 13 -7.09 6.36 -33.46
CA ARG A 13 -7.17 7.15 -34.69
C ARG A 13 -8.05 6.43 -35.67
N VAL A 14 -8.91 7.17 -36.30
CA VAL A 14 -9.73 6.71 -37.44
C VAL A 14 -9.30 7.51 -38.66
N ASN A 15 -8.91 6.80 -39.71
CA ASN A 15 -8.42 7.40 -40.94
C ASN A 15 -7.30 8.44 -40.68
N LYS A 16 -6.34 8.07 -39.78
CA LYS A 16 -5.19 8.89 -39.33
C LYS A 16 -5.55 10.11 -38.46
N ARG A 17 -6.84 10.32 -38.12
CA ARG A 17 -7.29 11.42 -37.24
C ARG A 17 -7.55 10.86 -35.84
N LEU A 18 -7.04 11.55 -34.79
CA LEU A 18 -7.36 11.23 -33.41
C LEU A 18 -8.86 11.46 -33.16
N VAL A 19 -9.52 10.46 -32.57
CA VAL A 19 -10.96 10.50 -32.29
C VAL A 19 -11.24 10.04 -30.86
N PRO A 20 -12.36 10.46 -30.25
CA PRO A 20 -12.84 9.89 -28.98
C PRO A 20 -13.12 8.39 -29.12
N LEU A 21 -12.95 7.64 -28.01
CA LEU A 21 -13.14 6.17 -28.02
C LEU A 21 -14.61 5.72 -28.19
N ASP A 22 -15.56 6.62 -28.00
CA ASP A 22 -16.99 6.40 -28.22
C ASP A 22 -17.42 6.67 -29.67
N THR A 23 -16.49 7.05 -30.54
CA THR A 23 -16.77 7.30 -31.96
C THR A 23 -17.33 6.06 -32.64
N VAL A 24 -18.43 6.25 -33.36
CA VAL A 24 -19.07 5.17 -34.14
C VAL A 24 -18.28 5.00 -35.44
N LEU A 25 -17.77 3.79 -35.62
CA LEU A 25 -17.01 3.40 -36.81
C LEU A 25 -17.94 3.09 -37.99
N GLN A 26 -17.51 3.40 -39.20
CA GLN A 26 -18.20 3.09 -40.44
C GLN A 26 -17.46 2.00 -41.23
N SER A 27 -18.18 1.39 -42.16
CA SER A 27 -17.56 0.40 -43.03
C SER A 27 -16.48 1.08 -43.92
N GLY A 28 -15.30 0.48 -43.93
CA GLY A 28 -14.13 1.02 -44.65
C GLY A 28 -13.20 1.87 -43.79
N ASP A 29 -13.54 2.19 -42.55
CA ASP A 29 -12.65 2.93 -41.67
C ASP A 29 -11.39 2.14 -41.30
N THR A 30 -10.25 2.81 -41.35
CA THR A 30 -8.98 2.29 -40.84
C THR A 30 -8.77 2.78 -39.42
N VAL A 31 -8.67 1.83 -38.46
CA VAL A 31 -8.57 2.13 -37.03
C VAL A 31 -7.19 1.75 -36.51
N GLU A 32 -6.52 2.71 -35.89
CA GLU A 32 -5.26 2.53 -35.15
C GLU A 32 -5.51 2.72 -33.64
N ILE A 33 -5.19 1.72 -32.82
CA ILE A 33 -5.30 1.80 -31.37
C ILE A 33 -3.98 2.27 -30.79
N LEU A 34 -4.02 3.36 -30.04
CA LEU A 34 -2.88 3.91 -29.32
C LEU A 34 -2.81 3.26 -27.95
N THR A 35 -1.70 2.59 -27.64
CA THR A 35 -1.48 1.90 -26.38
C THR A 35 -0.37 2.53 -25.57
N SER A 36 -0.38 2.33 -24.25
CA SER A 36 0.68 2.69 -23.33
C SER A 36 1.24 1.46 -22.66
N ASN A 37 2.55 1.42 -22.46
CA ASN A 37 3.26 0.39 -21.70
C ASN A 37 3.53 0.82 -20.26
N ALA A 38 2.91 1.90 -19.78
CA ALA A 38 3.04 2.34 -18.40
C ALA A 38 2.43 1.30 -17.45
N GLN A 39 3.02 1.13 -16.25
CA GLN A 39 2.56 0.15 -15.26
C GLN A 39 1.13 0.44 -14.77
N ASP A 40 0.73 1.70 -14.80
CA ASP A 40 -0.62 2.19 -14.45
C ASP A 40 -1.60 2.20 -15.64
N ALA A 41 -1.23 1.59 -16.79
CA ALA A 41 -2.09 1.54 -17.95
C ALA A 41 -3.28 0.62 -17.71
N GLY A 42 -4.47 1.20 -17.62
CA GLY A 42 -5.72 0.47 -17.42
C GLY A 42 -6.92 1.13 -18.11
N PRO A 43 -8.05 0.44 -18.18
CA PRO A 43 -9.28 0.98 -18.73
C PRO A 43 -9.83 2.09 -17.84
N SER A 44 -10.55 3.05 -18.42
CA SER A 44 -11.34 4.01 -17.66
C SER A 44 -12.72 3.43 -17.29
N GLN A 45 -13.24 3.77 -16.10
CA GLN A 45 -14.60 3.40 -15.69
C GLN A 45 -15.66 4.01 -16.63
N ASP A 46 -15.39 5.19 -17.20
CA ASP A 46 -16.30 5.85 -18.15
C ASP A 46 -16.55 5.02 -19.41
N TRP A 47 -15.63 4.11 -19.76
CA TRP A 47 -15.82 3.24 -20.92
C TRP A 47 -16.99 2.28 -20.76
N LEU A 48 -17.45 2.01 -19.52
CA LEU A 48 -18.66 1.22 -19.28
C LEU A 48 -19.91 1.87 -19.86
N ARG A 49 -19.92 3.20 -20.10
CA ARG A 49 -21.05 3.93 -20.66
C ARG A 49 -21.26 3.63 -22.14
N PHE A 50 -20.16 3.42 -22.88
CA PHE A 50 -20.23 3.18 -24.32
C PHE A 50 -19.80 1.79 -24.76
N ALA A 51 -19.26 0.97 -23.89
CA ALA A 51 -18.91 -0.43 -24.19
C ALA A 51 -20.16 -1.25 -24.50
N LYS A 52 -20.44 -1.46 -25.78
CA LYS A 52 -21.68 -2.11 -26.25
C LYS A 52 -21.71 -3.62 -26.00
N THR A 53 -20.55 -4.29 -25.94
CA THR A 53 -20.53 -5.74 -25.76
C THR A 53 -20.47 -6.10 -24.27
N HIS A 54 -21.29 -7.08 -23.86
CA HIS A 54 -21.24 -7.62 -22.49
C HIS A 54 -19.83 -8.07 -22.08
N ARG A 55 -19.10 -8.68 -23.03
CA ARG A 55 -17.71 -9.14 -22.80
C ARG A 55 -16.77 -7.99 -22.47
N ALA A 56 -16.84 -6.87 -23.20
CA ALA A 56 -16.01 -5.70 -22.93
C ALA A 56 -16.32 -5.11 -21.54
N GLY A 57 -17.60 -4.91 -21.23
CA GLY A 57 -18.02 -4.41 -19.92
C GLY A 57 -17.61 -5.34 -18.77
N SER A 58 -17.69 -6.67 -18.95
CA SER A 58 -17.25 -7.63 -17.96
C SER A 58 -15.73 -7.58 -17.75
N LYS A 59 -14.93 -7.43 -18.81
CA LYS A 59 -13.47 -7.32 -18.71
C LYS A 59 -13.02 -6.03 -18.01
N ILE A 60 -13.69 -4.91 -18.28
CA ILE A 60 -13.44 -3.65 -17.60
C ILE A 60 -13.75 -3.79 -16.10
N ARG A 61 -14.93 -4.34 -15.73
CA ARG A 61 -15.29 -4.55 -14.32
C ARG A 61 -14.31 -5.49 -13.61
N GLN A 62 -13.90 -6.58 -14.27
CA GLN A 62 -12.95 -7.54 -13.74
C GLN A 62 -11.59 -6.89 -13.45
N TRP A 63 -11.14 -6.00 -14.34
CA TRP A 63 -9.89 -5.25 -14.15
C TRP A 63 -9.96 -4.38 -12.88
N PHE A 64 -11.00 -3.58 -12.71
CA PHE A 64 -11.19 -2.75 -11.51
C PHE A 64 -11.38 -3.56 -10.22
N THR A 65 -11.98 -4.73 -10.28
CA THR A 65 -12.11 -5.60 -9.10
C THR A 65 -10.75 -6.13 -8.67
N ARG A 66 -9.90 -6.50 -9.64
CA ARG A 66 -8.54 -6.96 -9.37
C ARG A 66 -7.68 -5.84 -8.79
N GLU A 67 -7.70 -4.67 -9.37
CA GLU A 67 -6.93 -3.51 -8.92
C GLU A 67 -7.31 -3.10 -7.48
N ARG A 68 -8.60 -2.99 -7.19
CA ARG A 68 -9.07 -2.72 -5.82
C ARG A 68 -8.61 -3.78 -4.81
N ARG A 69 -8.52 -5.04 -5.23
CA ARG A 69 -8.02 -6.10 -4.36
C ARG A 69 -6.51 -5.95 -4.11
N GLU A 70 -5.74 -5.60 -5.13
CA GLU A 70 -4.29 -5.34 -5.01
C GLU A 70 -4.04 -4.15 -4.09
N ASP A 71 -4.77 -3.05 -4.26
CA ASP A 71 -4.72 -1.88 -3.36
C ASP A 71 -5.06 -2.26 -1.91
N ALA A 72 -6.10 -3.08 -1.70
CA ALA A 72 -6.48 -3.53 -0.37
C ALA A 72 -5.39 -4.42 0.26
N ILE A 73 -4.74 -5.29 -0.52
CA ILE A 73 -3.63 -6.12 -0.04
C ILE A 73 -2.46 -5.25 0.42
N ASP A 74 -2.08 -4.24 -0.36
CA ASP A 74 -0.96 -3.36 -0.02
C ASP A 74 -1.28 -2.49 1.21
N ALA A 75 -2.47 -1.90 1.26
CA ALA A 75 -2.95 -1.15 2.43
C ALA A 75 -3.00 -2.02 3.69
N GLY A 76 -3.48 -3.25 3.56
CA GLY A 76 -3.55 -4.20 4.68
C GLY A 76 -2.19 -4.65 5.18
N ARG A 77 -1.25 -4.89 4.26
CA ARG A 77 0.14 -5.21 4.59
C ARG A 77 0.80 -4.07 5.38
N GLU A 78 0.60 -2.84 4.94
CA GLU A 78 1.14 -1.65 5.61
C GLU A 78 0.51 -1.45 7.00
N ALA A 79 -0.80 -1.56 7.12
CA ALA A 79 -1.53 -1.44 8.38
C ALA A 79 -1.09 -2.50 9.41
N LEU A 80 -0.89 -3.75 8.97
CA LEU A 80 -0.38 -4.82 9.83
C LEU A 80 1.07 -4.54 10.23
N ALA A 81 1.92 -4.11 9.30
CA ALA A 81 3.31 -3.76 9.57
C ALA A 81 3.43 -2.63 10.60
N GLU A 82 2.57 -1.63 10.52
CA GLU A 82 2.49 -0.55 11.49
C GLU A 82 2.05 -1.05 12.87
N SER A 83 1.03 -1.92 12.93
CA SER A 83 0.55 -2.51 14.17
C SER A 83 1.61 -3.37 14.86
N LEU A 84 2.33 -4.21 14.10
CA LEU A 84 3.45 -5.01 14.62
C LEU A 84 4.59 -4.12 15.14
N ARG A 85 4.90 -3.01 14.47
CA ARG A 85 5.90 -2.03 14.92
C ARG A 85 5.50 -1.37 16.25
N LYS A 86 4.22 -1.01 16.41
CA LYS A 86 3.69 -0.43 17.65
C LYS A 86 3.82 -1.39 18.84
N GLU A 87 3.70 -2.70 18.58
CA GLU A 87 3.89 -3.75 19.57
C GLU A 87 5.39 -4.11 19.79
N GLY A 88 6.33 -3.42 19.12
CA GLY A 88 7.77 -3.66 19.24
C GLY A 88 8.25 -4.96 18.59
N LEU A 89 7.47 -5.51 17.66
CA LEU A 89 7.78 -6.78 17.01
C LEU A 89 8.64 -6.59 15.74
N PRO A 90 9.53 -7.55 15.41
CA PRO A 90 10.38 -7.49 14.22
C PRO A 90 9.57 -7.77 12.95
N THR A 91 8.92 -6.73 12.42
CA THR A 91 7.96 -6.78 11.31
C THR A 91 8.45 -7.57 10.10
N PHE A 92 9.68 -7.28 9.62
CA PHE A 92 10.22 -7.90 8.41
C PHE A 92 10.39 -9.43 8.54
N LYS A 93 10.80 -9.90 9.71
CA LYS A 93 10.97 -11.33 9.97
C LYS A 93 9.61 -12.02 10.06
N LEU A 94 8.65 -11.40 10.74
CA LEU A 94 7.32 -12.00 10.99
C LEU A 94 6.48 -12.09 9.72
N LEU A 95 6.51 -11.06 8.87
CA LEU A 95 5.75 -11.06 7.61
C LEU A 95 6.29 -12.04 6.55
N LYS A 96 7.47 -12.60 6.76
CA LYS A 96 8.09 -13.63 5.89
C LYS A 96 8.22 -15.00 6.56
N SER A 97 7.73 -15.17 7.78
CA SER A 97 7.90 -16.38 8.57
C SER A 97 6.70 -17.33 8.47
N GLU A 98 6.94 -18.59 8.86
CA GLU A 98 5.88 -19.60 9.05
C GLU A 98 4.83 -19.11 10.08
N THR A 99 5.22 -18.25 11.02
CA THR A 99 4.30 -17.66 12.00
C THR A 99 3.15 -16.89 11.34
N LEU A 100 3.38 -16.24 10.18
CA LEU A 100 2.31 -15.60 9.42
C LEU A 100 1.30 -16.63 8.92
N GLN A 101 1.79 -17.79 8.47
CA GLN A 101 0.91 -18.87 8.00
C GLN A 101 0.09 -19.46 9.14
N GLU A 102 0.68 -19.67 10.32
CA GLU A 102 -0.05 -20.10 11.53
C GLU A 102 -1.13 -19.08 11.94
N VAL A 103 -0.85 -17.77 11.80
CA VAL A 103 -1.85 -16.71 12.05
C VAL A 103 -2.98 -16.80 11.04
N CYS A 104 -2.67 -16.98 9.73
CA CYS A 104 -3.69 -17.14 8.69
C CYS A 104 -4.60 -18.34 8.98
N GLU A 105 -4.03 -19.49 9.32
CA GLU A 105 -4.78 -20.70 9.69
C GLU A 105 -5.67 -20.49 10.93
N THR A 106 -5.14 -19.83 11.96
CA THR A 106 -5.89 -19.52 13.19
C THR A 106 -7.08 -18.59 12.91
N LEU A 107 -6.97 -17.73 11.94
CA LEU A 107 -8.00 -16.76 11.52
C LEU A 107 -8.86 -17.28 10.34
N ASN A 108 -8.66 -18.53 9.91
CA ASN A 108 -9.35 -19.17 8.77
C ASN A 108 -9.16 -18.44 7.44
N TYR A 109 -7.98 -17.93 7.17
CA TYR A 109 -7.60 -17.39 5.87
C TYR A 109 -6.75 -18.40 5.08
N SER A 110 -7.01 -18.51 3.77
CA SER A 110 -6.31 -19.45 2.89
C SER A 110 -4.83 -19.13 2.71
N ASP A 111 -4.51 -17.85 2.73
CA ASP A 111 -3.17 -17.31 2.48
C ASP A 111 -2.99 -15.91 3.08
N SER A 112 -1.76 -15.42 3.06
CA SER A 112 -1.42 -14.10 3.58
C SER A 112 -2.06 -12.94 2.78
N GLU A 113 -2.28 -13.13 1.47
CA GLU A 113 -2.90 -12.10 0.64
C GLU A 113 -4.37 -11.92 0.99
N ALA A 114 -5.09 -13.03 1.26
CA ALA A 114 -6.47 -12.98 1.72
C ALA A 114 -6.59 -12.27 3.08
N LEU A 115 -5.65 -12.51 3.99
CA LEU A 115 -5.60 -11.81 5.27
C LEU A 115 -5.32 -10.31 5.09
N TYR A 116 -4.34 -9.94 4.24
CA TYR A 116 -4.03 -8.54 3.96
C TYR A 116 -5.21 -7.84 3.30
N ALA A 117 -5.86 -8.46 2.29
CA ALA A 117 -7.06 -7.90 1.68
C ALA A 117 -8.15 -7.63 2.72
N ALA A 118 -8.42 -8.58 3.61
CA ALA A 118 -9.40 -8.42 4.68
C ALA A 118 -9.06 -7.28 5.66
N ILE A 119 -7.77 -7.08 5.96
CA ILE A 119 -7.31 -5.94 6.76
C ILE A 119 -7.50 -4.62 6.00
N GLY A 120 -7.10 -4.56 4.73
CA GLY A 120 -7.23 -3.35 3.90
C GLY A 120 -8.68 -2.95 3.64
N GLU A 121 -9.57 -3.94 3.51
CA GLU A 121 -11.03 -3.73 3.44
C GLU A 121 -11.68 -3.41 4.80
N GLN A 122 -10.87 -3.31 5.87
CA GLN A 122 -11.32 -3.06 7.25
C GLN A 122 -12.25 -4.15 7.85
N ASN A 123 -12.29 -5.32 7.24
CA ASN A 123 -13.03 -6.47 7.75
C ASN A 123 -12.35 -7.09 8.98
N VAL A 124 -11.03 -6.89 9.11
CA VAL A 124 -10.21 -7.38 10.21
C VAL A 124 -9.37 -6.25 10.80
N ASN A 125 -9.37 -6.15 12.12
CA ASN A 125 -8.57 -5.15 12.81
C ASN A 125 -7.10 -5.58 12.86
N PRO A 126 -6.14 -4.79 12.33
CA PRO A 126 -4.73 -5.13 12.32
C PRO A 126 -4.13 -5.32 13.73
N LYS A 127 -4.66 -4.65 14.77
CA LYS A 127 -4.24 -4.84 16.16
C LYS A 127 -4.59 -6.23 16.69
N SER A 128 -5.76 -6.75 16.32
CA SER A 128 -6.16 -8.12 16.70
C SER A 128 -5.23 -9.15 16.08
N VAL A 129 -4.83 -8.94 14.84
CA VAL A 129 -3.86 -9.80 14.14
C VAL A 129 -2.48 -9.73 14.82
N ALA A 130 -2.01 -8.53 15.15
CA ALA A 130 -0.74 -8.35 15.89
C ALA A 130 -0.78 -9.05 17.25
N GLY A 131 -1.92 -9.03 17.95
CA GLY A 131 -2.13 -9.79 19.19
C GLY A 131 -1.97 -11.31 19.00
N ARG A 132 -2.44 -11.86 17.87
CA ARG A 132 -2.26 -13.30 17.55
C ARG A 132 -0.79 -13.65 17.31
N PHE A 133 -0.04 -12.77 16.65
CA PHE A 133 1.42 -12.95 16.55
C PHE A 133 2.08 -13.04 17.93
N LEU A 134 1.70 -12.16 18.86
CA LEU A 134 2.23 -12.21 20.24
C LEU A 134 1.87 -13.50 20.96
N GLU A 135 0.66 -14.02 20.82
CA GLU A 135 0.23 -15.29 21.41
C GLU A 135 1.04 -16.47 20.87
N ILE A 136 1.21 -16.55 19.55
CA ILE A 136 1.98 -17.62 18.89
C ILE A 136 3.44 -17.56 19.31
N LEU A 137 4.05 -16.36 19.29
CA LEU A 137 5.44 -16.17 19.70
C LEU A 137 5.67 -16.52 21.19
N LYS A 138 4.72 -16.23 22.08
CA LYS A 138 4.78 -16.66 23.48
C LYS A 138 4.69 -18.16 23.63
N LYS A 139 3.89 -18.84 22.83
CA LYS A 139 3.80 -20.30 22.81
C LYS A 139 5.08 -20.95 22.27
N SER A 140 5.66 -20.38 21.19
CA SER A 140 6.91 -20.86 20.61
C SER A 140 8.13 -20.48 21.44
N GLY A 141 8.11 -19.35 22.15
CA GLY A 141 9.21 -18.81 22.97
C GLY A 141 9.45 -19.54 24.28
N SER A 142 8.61 -20.52 24.64
CA SER A 142 8.96 -21.46 25.72
C SER A 142 10.08 -22.45 25.32
N SER A 143 10.56 -22.42 24.07
CA SER A 143 11.63 -23.28 23.58
C SER A 143 12.88 -22.56 23.03
N GLN A 144 12.86 -21.25 22.76
CA GLN A 144 14.05 -20.48 22.34
C GLN A 144 13.92 -19.01 22.72
N GLY A 145 14.96 -18.48 23.38
CA GLY A 145 14.99 -17.15 24.00
C GLY A 145 14.49 -16.00 23.10
N ILE A 146 13.53 -15.27 23.62
CA ILE A 146 12.98 -14.04 23.04
C ILE A 146 14.10 -12.99 23.00
N PRO A 147 14.44 -12.37 21.85
CA PRO A 147 15.25 -11.16 21.87
C PRO A 147 14.46 -10.08 22.64
N ALA A 148 15.08 -9.52 23.66
CA ALA A 148 14.47 -8.48 24.47
C ALA A 148 13.93 -7.34 23.59
N PRO A 149 12.76 -6.75 23.92
CA PRO A 149 12.21 -5.64 23.20
C PRO A 149 13.20 -4.47 23.23
N LEU A 150 13.45 -3.86 22.06
CA LEU A 150 14.27 -2.66 21.96
C LEU A 150 13.71 -1.59 22.92
N PRO A 151 14.56 -0.95 23.74
CA PRO A 151 14.09 0.08 24.67
C PRO A 151 13.47 1.22 23.88
N SER A 152 12.21 1.51 24.15
CA SER A 152 11.54 2.70 23.68
C SER A 152 12.36 3.91 24.12
N HIS A 153 12.69 4.79 23.18
CA HIS A 153 13.23 6.11 23.48
C HIS A 153 12.20 6.89 24.30
N ARG A 154 12.21 6.65 25.62
CA ARG A 154 11.57 7.56 26.57
C ARG A 154 12.46 8.78 26.70
N ASP A 155 11.85 9.92 26.42
CA ASP A 155 12.38 11.26 26.59
C ASP A 155 13.29 11.39 27.82
N LYS A 156 14.56 11.71 27.59
CA LYS A 156 15.42 12.22 28.63
C LYS A 156 14.88 13.57 29.04
N LYS A 157 14.21 13.64 30.20
CA LYS A 157 13.98 14.90 30.91
C LYS A 157 15.30 15.64 31.02
N VAL A 158 15.39 16.75 30.31
CA VAL A 158 16.46 17.72 30.45
C VAL A 158 16.39 18.30 31.88
N GLY A 159 17.32 17.87 32.69
CA GLY A 159 17.50 18.43 34.03
C GLY A 159 17.85 19.90 33.93
N LYS A 160 17.05 20.73 34.60
CA LYS A 160 17.35 22.15 34.84
C LYS A 160 18.64 22.26 35.66
N THR A 161 19.77 22.52 35.03
CA THR A 161 20.94 23.05 35.71
C THR A 161 20.75 24.55 35.95
N LYS A 162 20.66 24.92 37.23
CA LYS A 162 20.76 26.29 37.70
C LYS A 162 22.13 26.86 37.25
N ARG A 163 22.12 27.83 36.34
CA ARG A 163 23.26 28.69 36.10
C ARG A 163 23.29 29.78 37.15
N LYS A 164 24.35 29.77 37.99
CA LYS A 164 24.82 30.86 38.80
C LYS A 164 25.14 32.04 37.88
N ARG A 165 24.64 33.20 38.24
CA ARG A 165 25.12 34.49 37.73
C ARG A 165 26.44 34.78 38.37
N ASP A 166 27.47 34.96 37.59
CA ASP A 166 28.65 35.74 37.97
C ASP A 166 28.86 36.81 36.91
N ASN A 167 29.18 37.95 37.44
CA ASN A 167 29.17 39.31 36.97
C ASN A 167 30.38 39.62 36.07
N GLU A 168 30.23 40.69 35.28
CA GLU A 168 31.23 41.60 34.74
C GLU A 168 32.27 41.05 33.74
N VAL A 169 32.35 41.62 32.55
CA VAL A 169 33.19 42.77 32.19
C VAL A 169 32.84 43.21 30.76
N GLY A 170 32.61 44.49 30.58
CA GLY A 170 32.38 45.11 29.29
C GLY A 170 33.66 45.21 28.43
N VAL A 171 33.47 45.09 27.12
CA VAL A 171 34.43 45.63 26.14
C VAL A 171 33.64 46.42 25.09
N VAL A 172 33.91 47.69 25.07
CA VAL A 172 33.58 48.65 24.02
C VAL A 172 34.53 48.41 22.86
N VAL A 173 34.03 48.31 21.65
CA VAL A 173 34.83 48.53 20.43
C VAL A 173 34.11 49.55 19.58
N GLU A 174 34.73 50.67 19.48
CA GLU A 174 34.50 51.82 18.63
C GLU A 174 34.71 51.48 17.16
N GLY A 175 33.99 52.20 16.32
CA GLY A 175 33.89 52.14 14.90
C GLY A 175 35.18 52.29 14.09
N VAL A 176 35.02 52.36 12.83
CA VAL A 176 35.55 53.34 11.88
C VAL A 176 35.17 52.92 10.46
N ASP A 177 34.58 53.86 9.78
CA ASP A 177 34.41 54.15 8.34
C ASP A 177 33.74 53.12 7.43
#